data_321fa5c2d1f42c7152871a063dedb53a
#
_entry.id   321fa5c2d1f42c7152871a063dedb53a
#
_cell.length_a   1.000
_cell.length_b   1.000
_cell.length_c   1.000
_cell.angle_alpha   90.00
_cell.angle_beta   90.00
_cell.angle_gamma   90.00
#
_symmetry.space_group_name_H-M   'P 1'
#
loop_
_entity.id
_entity.type
_entity.pdbx_description
1 polymer ?
#
loop_
_entity_poly.entity_id
_entity_poly.type
_entity_poly.pdbx_seq_one_letter_code
_entity_poly.pdbx_strand_id
1 'polypeptide(L)'
;MENHPSSIGARKLRILVRLDPELASARICVRGVLTPANLYALYCIARRTNGLQPGMPITVDLTGAQAQADALQALHVSAAERRLPATVDPTGAPCWLSVLEPGPGTGSRP
;
A
#
# COMPACT_ATOMS: atom_id res chain seq x y z
N MET A 1 -8.72 -26.79 3.68
CA MET A 1 -8.18 -26.50 3.88
C MET A 1 -7.70 -25.99 3.48
N GLU A 2 -7.48 -25.71 3.47
CA GLU A 2 -6.89 -25.22 3.39
C GLU A 2 -6.23 -24.77 3.06
N ASN A 3 -5.98 -24.66 2.93
CA ASN A 3 -5.18 -24.18 2.81
C ASN A 3 -4.43 -24.07 2.60
N HIS A 4 -4.05 -24.07 2.55
CA HIS A 4 -3.13 -23.97 2.57
C HIS A 4 -2.27 -23.82 2.18
N PRO A 5 -2.04 -23.87 2.06
CA PRO A 5 -1.10 -23.65 1.85
C PRO A 5 -0.48 -23.12 1.38
N SER A 6 -0.62 -23.07 1.19
CA SER A 6 0.08 -22.44 0.84
C SER A 6 0.53 -21.63 1.13
N SER A 7 0.16 -21.50 1.55
CA SER A 7 0.74 -20.62 2.29
C SER A 7 2.10 -20.76 2.54
N ILE A 8 2.59 -21.62 2.18
CA ILE A 8 3.89 -21.82 2.33
C ILE A 8 4.68 -20.77 1.75
N GLY A 9 5.44 -20.11 2.38
CA GLY A 9 6.22 -19.07 1.83
C GLY A 9 5.43 -18.01 1.14
N ALA A 10 4.23 -18.31 0.83
CA ALA A 10 3.41 -17.32 0.22
C ALA A 10 2.87 -16.46 1.29
N ARG A 11 3.53 -15.43 1.59
CA ARG A 11 3.10 -14.55 2.60
C ARG A 11 2.02 -13.70 2.06
N LYS A 12 0.85 -13.84 2.59
CA LYS A 12 -0.25 -13.00 2.18
C LYS A 12 -0.04 -11.61 2.71
N LEU A 13 -0.29 -10.66 1.87
CA LEU A 13 -0.31 -9.28 2.28
C LEU A 13 -1.62 -9.04 3.01
N ARG A 14 -1.55 -8.46 4.19
CA ARG A 14 -2.74 -8.10 4.96
C ARG A 14 -2.90 -6.61 4.92
N ILE A 15 -4.07 -6.16 4.54
CA ILE A 15 -4.33 -4.75 4.36
C ILE A 15 -5.58 -4.36 5.12
N LEU A 16 -5.45 -3.34 5.94
CA LEU A 16 -6.58 -2.77 6.68
C LEU A 16 -6.68 -1.30 6.32
N VAL A 17 -7.83 -0.88 5.84
CA VAL A 17 -8.06 0.52 5.51
C VAL A 17 -8.79 1.18 6.67
N ARG A 18 -8.23 2.26 7.18
CA ARG A 18 -8.85 3.08 8.21
C ARG A 18 -9.25 4.40 7.59
N LEU A 19 -10.52 4.72 7.67
CA LEU A 19 -11.02 5.96 7.12
C LEU A 19 -11.31 6.93 8.25
N ASP A 20 -10.93 8.19 8.06
CA ASP A 20 -11.39 9.23 8.92
C ASP A 20 -12.91 9.30 8.79
N PRO A 21 -13.66 9.47 9.91
CA PRO A 21 -15.13 9.49 9.84
C PRO A 21 -15.68 10.52 8.88
N GLU A 22 -14.97 11.63 8.67
CA GLU A 22 -15.42 12.66 7.76
C GLU A 22 -14.78 12.55 6.38
N LEU A 23 -14.08 11.44 6.13
CA LEU A 23 -13.38 11.20 4.88
C LEU A 23 -12.34 12.27 4.54
N ALA A 24 -11.77 12.88 5.58
CA ALA A 24 -10.72 13.87 5.37
C ALA A 24 -9.38 13.22 5.05
N SER A 25 -9.20 11.97 5.44
CA SER A 25 -7.97 11.24 5.18
C SER A 25 -8.22 9.75 5.33
N ALA A 26 -7.27 8.96 4.86
CA ALA A 26 -7.33 7.50 5.01
C ALA A 26 -5.94 6.98 5.31
N ARG A 27 -5.88 5.84 5.99
CA ARG A 27 -4.63 5.14 6.24
C ARG A 27 -4.81 3.70 5.79
N ILE A 28 -3.89 3.24 4.96
CA ILE A 28 -3.87 1.85 4.51
C ILE A 28 -2.76 1.16 5.26
N CYS A 29 -3.13 0.36 6.25
CA CYS A 29 -2.17 -0.33 7.09
C CYS A 29 -1.83 -1.67 6.47
N VAL A 30 -0.55 -1.92 6.25
CA VAL A 30 -0.09 -3.11 5.54
C VAL A 30 0.74 -3.96 6.48
N ARG A 31 0.52 -5.28 6.43
CA ARG A 31 1.33 -6.25 7.15
C ARG A 31 1.73 -7.35 6.19
N GLY A 32 2.85 -7.97 6.47
CA GLY A 32 3.40 -9.02 5.62
C GLY A 32 4.56 -8.49 4.81
N VAL A 33 4.77 -9.05 3.65
CA VAL A 33 5.89 -8.67 2.79
C VAL A 33 5.36 -8.10 1.49
N LEU A 34 5.64 -6.84 1.24
CA LEU A 34 5.24 -6.19 0.00
C LEU A 34 6.25 -6.54 -1.09
N THR A 35 5.75 -7.07 -2.18
CA THR A 35 6.57 -7.47 -3.33
C THR A 35 5.99 -6.83 -4.58
N PRO A 36 6.74 -6.80 -5.68
CA PRO A 36 6.16 -6.31 -6.93
C PRO A 36 4.91 -7.10 -7.35
N ALA A 37 4.86 -8.39 -7.01
CA ALA A 37 3.72 -9.21 -7.40
C ALA A 37 2.45 -8.82 -6.67
N ASN A 38 2.53 -8.47 -5.38
CA ASN A 38 1.33 -8.13 -4.64
C ASN A 38 1.09 -6.62 -4.52
N LEU A 39 2.00 -5.82 -5.06
CA LEU A 39 1.85 -4.36 -5.05
C LEU A 39 0.60 -3.93 -5.81
N TYR A 40 0.24 -4.66 -6.85
CA TYR A 40 -0.96 -4.36 -7.63
C TYR A 40 -2.20 -4.36 -6.73
N ALA A 41 -2.30 -5.33 -5.83
CA ALA A 41 -3.43 -5.41 -4.92
C ALA A 41 -3.51 -4.18 -4.03
N LEU A 42 -2.36 -3.72 -3.55
CA LEU A 42 -2.30 -2.52 -2.72
C LEU A 42 -2.76 -1.31 -3.54
N TYR A 43 -2.31 -1.19 -4.77
CA TYR A 43 -2.72 -0.10 -5.64
C TYR A 43 -4.23 -0.12 -5.91
N CYS A 44 -4.82 -1.30 -6.09
CA CYS A 44 -6.25 -1.40 -6.31
C CYS A 44 -7.03 -0.89 -5.10
N ILE A 45 -6.53 -1.18 -3.90
CA ILE A 45 -7.16 -0.69 -2.69
C ILE A 45 -7.01 0.82 -2.58
N ALA A 46 -5.84 1.35 -2.93
CA ALA A 46 -5.64 2.79 -2.93
C ALA A 46 -6.58 3.48 -3.91
N ARG A 47 -6.77 2.88 -5.07
CA ARG A 47 -7.69 3.44 -6.07
C ARG A 47 -9.13 3.49 -5.54
N ARG A 48 -9.58 2.40 -4.92
CA ARG A 48 -10.92 2.37 -4.35
C ARG A 48 -11.08 3.39 -3.24
N THR A 49 -10.06 3.50 -2.40
CA THR A 49 -10.10 4.44 -1.29
C THR A 49 -10.17 5.87 -1.82
N ASN A 50 -9.36 6.19 -2.83
CA ASN A 50 -9.38 7.52 -3.43
C ASN A 50 -10.74 7.81 -4.07
N GLY A 51 -11.42 6.78 -4.55
CA GLY A 51 -12.74 6.95 -5.16
C GLY A 51 -13.82 7.36 -4.18
N LEU A 52 -13.61 7.10 -2.88
CA LEU A 52 -14.59 7.48 -1.87
C LEU A 52 -14.64 9.00 -1.70
N GLN A 53 -13.49 9.64 -1.80
CA GLN A 53 -13.38 11.09 -1.73
C GLN A 53 -12.15 11.47 -2.55
N PRO A 54 -12.32 11.78 -3.83
CA PRO A 54 -11.17 12.05 -4.70
C PRO A 54 -10.28 13.15 -4.15
N GLY A 55 -8.98 12.86 -4.15
CA GLY A 55 -8.00 13.81 -3.66
C GLY A 55 -7.74 13.77 -2.17
N MET A 56 -8.44 12.90 -1.44
CA MET A 56 -8.20 12.75 -0.01
C MET A 56 -6.77 12.23 0.24
N PRO A 57 -6.06 12.78 1.22
CA PRO A 57 -4.73 12.25 1.56
C PRO A 57 -4.83 10.80 2.03
N ILE A 58 -3.97 9.94 1.48
CA ILE A 58 -3.93 8.53 1.82
C ILE A 58 -2.52 8.20 2.28
N THR A 59 -2.40 7.69 3.48
CA THR A 59 -1.12 7.23 4.01
C THR A 59 -1.03 5.72 3.88
N VAL A 60 -0.01 5.25 3.18
CA VAL A 60 0.29 3.82 3.11
C VAL A 60 1.27 3.53 4.23
N ASP A 61 0.80 2.83 5.24
CA ASP A 61 1.57 2.58 6.46
C ASP A 61 2.21 1.20 6.38
N LEU A 62 3.50 1.19 6.14
CA LEU A 62 4.27 -0.05 6.04
C LEU A 62 5.07 -0.34 7.32
N THR A 63 4.79 0.39 8.40
CA THR A 63 5.58 0.22 9.62
C THR A 63 5.46 -1.18 10.22
N GLY A 64 4.37 -1.88 9.95
CA GLY A 64 4.20 -3.26 10.39
C GLY A 64 4.51 -4.29 9.33
N ALA A 65 5.15 -3.87 8.25
CA ALA A 65 5.41 -4.74 7.11
C ALA A 65 6.89 -4.74 6.76
N GLN A 66 7.26 -5.64 5.87
CA GLN A 66 8.55 -5.60 5.20
C GLN A 66 8.26 -5.28 3.73
N ALA A 67 9.22 -4.77 3.02
CA ALA A 67 9.01 -4.43 1.62
C ALA A 67 10.28 -4.73 0.83
N GLN A 68 10.11 -5.34 -0.32
CA GLN A 68 11.22 -5.49 -1.25
C GLN A 68 11.54 -4.11 -1.83
N ALA A 69 12.80 -3.89 -2.11
CA ALA A 69 13.28 -2.56 -2.50
C ALA A 69 12.58 -2.03 -3.74
N ASP A 70 12.36 -2.87 -4.72
CA ASP A 70 11.73 -2.42 -5.96
C ASP A 70 10.25 -2.10 -5.77
N ALA A 71 9.56 -2.82 -4.90
CA ALA A 71 8.17 -2.50 -4.59
C ALA A 71 8.09 -1.17 -3.84
N LEU A 72 8.99 -0.96 -2.89
CA LEU A 72 9.01 0.29 -2.13
C LEU A 72 9.33 1.46 -3.04
N GLN A 73 10.28 1.27 -3.96
CA GLN A 73 10.64 2.30 -4.92
C GLN A 73 9.43 2.68 -5.79
N ALA A 74 8.68 1.69 -6.26
CA ALA A 74 7.51 1.96 -7.08
C ALA A 74 6.47 2.77 -6.31
N LEU A 75 6.27 2.47 -5.03
CA LEU A 75 5.35 3.25 -4.20
C LEU A 75 5.83 4.70 -4.08
N HIS A 76 7.12 4.90 -3.87
CA HIS A 76 7.63 6.26 -3.76
C HIS A 76 7.47 7.03 -5.05
N VAL A 77 7.63 6.37 -6.19
CA VAL A 77 7.41 7.03 -7.48
C VAL A 77 5.94 7.47 -7.60
N SER A 78 5.01 6.57 -7.26
CA SER A 78 3.59 6.91 -7.34
C SER A 78 3.23 8.05 -6.39
N ALA A 79 3.83 8.06 -5.20
CA ALA A 79 3.59 9.13 -4.24
C ALA A 79 4.12 10.46 -4.78
N ALA A 80 5.31 10.45 -5.38
CA ALA A 80 5.90 11.65 -5.93
C ALA A 80 5.11 12.19 -7.13
N GLU A 81 4.58 11.29 -7.95
CA GLU A 81 3.80 11.68 -9.11
C GLU A 81 2.37 12.00 -8.80
N ARG A 82 1.93 11.67 -7.59
CA ARG A 82 0.56 11.91 -7.12
C ARG A 82 -0.47 11.26 -8.01
N ARG A 83 -0.15 10.08 -8.51
CA ARG A 83 -1.06 9.27 -9.31
C ARG A 83 -0.64 7.82 -9.26
N LEU A 84 -1.60 6.95 -9.45
CA LEU A 84 -1.34 5.53 -9.51
C LEU A 84 -0.83 5.16 -10.91
N PRO A 85 -0.15 4.01 -11.04
CA PRO A 85 0.29 3.56 -12.37
C PRO A 85 -0.90 3.46 -13.33
N ALA A 86 -0.65 3.71 -14.60
CA ALA A 86 -1.70 3.67 -15.61
C ALA A 86 -2.35 2.29 -15.73
N THR A 87 -1.61 1.24 -15.39
CA THR A 87 -2.16 -0.11 -15.41
C THR A 87 -3.22 -0.32 -14.33
N VAL A 88 -3.20 0.50 -13.29
CA VAL A 88 -4.20 0.44 -12.22
C VAL A 88 -5.30 1.45 -12.47
N ASP A 89 -4.91 2.65 -12.85
CA ASP A 89 -5.87 3.72 -13.09
C ASP A 89 -5.52 4.44 -14.38
N PRO A 90 -6.08 3.99 -15.50
CA PRO A 90 -5.77 4.59 -16.80
C PRO A 90 -6.27 6.02 -16.95
N THR A 91 -7.15 6.49 -16.04
CA THR A 91 -7.62 7.86 -16.13
C THR A 91 -6.57 8.86 -15.68
N GLY A 92 -5.56 8.42 -14.94
CA GLY A 92 -4.55 9.32 -14.41
C GLY A 92 -5.07 10.25 -13.34
N ALA A 93 -6.15 9.87 -12.66
CA ALA A 93 -6.72 10.71 -11.62
C ALA A 93 -5.72 10.96 -10.49
N PRO A 94 -5.74 12.16 -9.92
CA PRO A 94 -4.82 12.44 -8.80
C PRO A 94 -5.08 11.52 -7.63
N CYS A 95 -4.00 11.06 -7.03
CA CYS A 95 -4.07 10.19 -5.87
C CYS A 95 -2.92 10.61 -4.94
N TRP A 96 -3.27 11.12 -3.77
CA TRP A 96 -2.30 11.72 -2.87
C TRP A 96 -1.83 10.70 -1.86
N LEU A 97 -0.76 10.00 -2.21
CA LEU A 97 -0.19 8.97 -1.36
C LEU A 97 0.99 9.51 -0.57
N SER A 98 1.08 9.10 0.69
CA SER A 98 2.26 9.28 1.52
C SER A 98 2.66 7.89 1.99
N VAL A 99 3.94 7.63 2.09
CA VAL A 99 4.44 6.31 2.47
C VAL A 99 5.16 6.40 3.80
N LEU A 100 4.71 5.61 4.78
CA LEU A 100 5.44 5.42 6.01
C LEU A 100 6.23 4.12 5.84
N GLU A 101 7.53 4.24 5.83
CA GLU A 101 8.38 3.11 5.51
C GLU A 101 8.38 2.05 6.60
N PRO A 102 8.80 0.83 6.26
CA PRO A 102 8.90 -0.23 7.25
C PRO A 102 9.73 0.22 8.43
N GLY A 103 9.31 -0.21 9.60
CA GLY A 103 9.94 0.23 10.81
C GLY A 103 11.39 -0.19 10.91
N PRO A 104 12.21 0.64 11.57
CA PRO A 104 13.61 0.33 11.71
C PRO A 104 13.86 -0.88 12.58
N GLY A 105 12.90 -1.20 13.39
CA GLY A 105 13.05 -2.36 14.23
C GLY A 105 13.24 -3.60 13.48
N THR A 106 12.96 -3.55 12.24
CA THR A 106 13.17 -4.68 11.46
C THR A 106 14.61 -4.87 11.30
N GLY A 107 15.27 -4.72 12.24
CA GLY A 107 16.55 -5.13 12.10
C GLY A 107 17.55 -4.18 12.18
N SER A 108 17.28 -3.16 12.18
CA SER A 108 18.27 -2.33 12.24
C SER A 108 18.62 -1.99 13.55
N ARG A 109 18.58 -2.09 14.01
CA ARG A 109 18.94 -1.50 15.00
C ARG A 109 19.69 -1.75 15.52
N PRO A 110 20.11 -1.55 15.64
CA PRO A 110 21.05 -1.96 16.37
C PRO A 110 20.99 -1.81 17.46
#